data_4a25481f82ebc7cedd7267a6435a9dc6
#
_entry.id   4a25481f82ebc7cedd7267a6435a9dc6
#
_cell.length_a   1.000
_cell.length_b   1.000
_cell.length_c   1.000
_cell.angle_alpha   90.00
_cell.angle_beta   90.00
_cell.angle_gamma   90.00
#
_symmetry.space_group_name_H-M   'P 1'
#
loop_
_entity.id
_entity.type
_entity.pdbx_description
1 polymer ?
#
loop_
_entity_poly.entity_id
_entity_poly.type
_entity_poly.pdbx_seq_one_letter_code
_entity_poly.pdbx_strand_id
1 'polypeptide(L)'
;VDDPPTRSPIAREAAERRAHLEGGRPQTVDRDVALGRAGFADDSAPPDALVAVLDTEGGWVVGESRADARREAGTVQGRRSTAPVRWPVEMPAVPGDAARTLQTTWVEPAYLEPDASWCAPGGEPASPLGNGGAFGGKERSPVAAAARRLADRYDRPVRAVLSREDTVRLGPKRPPVAGWVRADESGLLTVAAPQTTDDRSILRASIAAVAPDFEVRFVPVVGPPSASTVRAAGWAEAAVLVASCRPPEAPVVAPNGAAATAAIRDEGGREVVSVWVRCGTSLDDTVLRSYCAGAAHMALGWVRSESLVVDDGGVPLDLTIRSFGVLRAVDMPQVEVTIAPDGGPPINGSDAVFAAVAAAAWRATGFAPRWPAGERVTVGG
;
A
#
# COMPACT_ATOMS: atom_id res chain seq x y z
N VAL A 1 -38.93 7.28 9.70
CA VAL A 1 -37.51 7.57 9.53
C VAL A 1 -37.27 7.39 8.05
N ASP A 2 -37.13 8.48 7.31
CA ASP A 2 -36.92 8.47 5.89
C ASP A 2 -35.55 7.82 5.59
N ASP A 3 -35.56 6.80 4.75
CA ASP A 3 -34.38 6.12 4.25
C ASP A 3 -33.45 7.18 3.59
N PRO A 4 -32.18 7.31 3.96
CA PRO A 4 -31.31 8.29 3.35
C PRO A 4 -31.25 8.04 1.83
N PRO A 5 -31.12 9.08 1.01
CA PRO A 5 -31.25 8.96 -0.42
C PRO A 5 -30.27 7.91 -0.94
N THR A 6 -30.81 6.86 -1.52
CA THR A 6 -30.04 5.79 -2.17
C THR A 6 -29.11 6.42 -3.19
N ARG A 7 -27.81 6.29 -3.01
CA ARG A 7 -26.83 6.69 -4.03
C ARG A 7 -27.17 6.01 -5.36
N SER A 8 -26.88 6.71 -6.44
CA SER A 8 -27.25 6.29 -7.79
C SER A 8 -26.82 4.85 -8.08
N PRO A 9 -27.55 4.12 -8.95
CA PRO A 9 -27.15 2.81 -9.44
C PRO A 9 -25.70 2.77 -9.94
N ILE A 10 -25.22 3.87 -10.51
CA ILE A 10 -23.85 4.04 -11.00
C ILE A 10 -22.82 3.96 -9.84
N ALA A 11 -23.09 4.56 -8.69
CA ALA A 11 -22.17 4.48 -7.55
C ALA A 11 -22.10 3.07 -6.96
N ARG A 12 -23.20 2.36 -6.95
CA ARG A 12 -23.26 0.96 -6.54
C ARG A 12 -22.45 0.07 -7.48
N GLU A 13 -22.68 0.20 -8.77
CA GLU A 13 -21.97 -0.54 -9.80
C GLU A 13 -20.46 -0.26 -9.77
N ALA A 14 -20.07 0.99 -9.55
CA ALA A 14 -18.66 1.38 -9.40
C ALA A 14 -18.01 0.73 -8.16
N ALA A 15 -18.72 0.64 -7.03
CA ALA A 15 -18.22 0.00 -5.82
C ALA A 15 -18.07 -1.52 -5.99
N GLU A 16 -19.04 -2.18 -6.64
CA GLU A 16 -18.97 -3.60 -6.95
C GLU A 16 -17.80 -3.91 -7.91
N ARG A 17 -17.64 -3.10 -8.96
CA ARG A 17 -16.52 -3.20 -9.90
C ARG A 17 -15.18 -3.00 -9.22
N ARG A 18 -15.07 -2.02 -8.33
CA ARG A 18 -13.87 -1.76 -7.57
C ARG A 18 -13.48 -2.96 -6.70
N ALA A 19 -14.43 -3.54 -5.96
CA ALA A 19 -14.19 -4.73 -5.15
C ALA A 19 -13.63 -5.90 -5.98
N HIS A 20 -14.15 -6.11 -7.18
CA HIS A 20 -13.63 -7.13 -8.10
C HIS A 20 -12.21 -6.82 -8.60
N LEU A 21 -11.92 -5.57 -8.94
CA LEU A 21 -10.61 -5.16 -9.45
C LEU A 21 -9.51 -5.24 -8.38
N GLU A 22 -9.86 -5.01 -7.12
CA GLU A 22 -8.94 -5.14 -5.98
C GLU A 22 -8.74 -6.61 -5.54
N GLY A 23 -9.32 -7.58 -6.25
CA GLY A 23 -9.24 -9.01 -5.91
C GLY A 23 -10.07 -9.40 -4.70
N GLY A 24 -10.85 -8.46 -4.17
CA GLY A 24 -11.81 -8.70 -3.12
C GLY A 24 -13.02 -9.46 -3.65
N ARG A 25 -13.53 -10.39 -2.87
CA ARG A 25 -14.88 -10.90 -3.13
C ARG A 25 -15.88 -9.82 -2.73
N PRO A 26 -17.00 -9.63 -3.48
CA PRO A 26 -18.02 -8.64 -3.13
C PRO A 26 -18.58 -8.79 -1.70
N GLN A 27 -18.48 -9.97 -1.12
CA GLN A 27 -18.92 -10.26 0.24
C GLN A 27 -17.94 -9.76 1.33
N THR A 28 -16.73 -9.34 0.98
CA THR A 28 -15.80 -8.69 1.91
C THR A 28 -15.97 -7.18 1.90
N VAL A 29 -16.72 -6.67 0.96
CA VAL A 29 -17.17 -5.30 0.94
C VAL A 29 -18.37 -5.23 1.86
N ASP A 30 -18.29 -4.39 2.89
CA ASP A 30 -19.44 -4.07 3.74
C ASP A 30 -20.66 -3.83 2.84
N ARG A 31 -21.81 -4.36 3.24
CA ARG A 31 -23.06 -4.21 2.50
C ARG A 31 -23.33 -2.76 2.12
N ASP A 32 -22.98 -1.82 2.97
CA ASP A 32 -23.18 -0.40 2.74
C ASP A 32 -22.23 0.18 1.70
N VAL A 33 -21.02 -0.35 1.58
CA VAL A 33 -20.09 -0.03 0.49
C VAL A 33 -20.58 -0.61 -0.82
N ALA A 34 -21.00 -1.87 -0.85
CA ALA A 34 -21.57 -2.50 -2.04
C ALA A 34 -22.84 -1.81 -2.52
N LEU A 35 -23.63 -1.25 -1.61
CA LEU A 35 -24.81 -0.47 -1.93
C LEU A 35 -24.50 1.00 -2.27
N GLY A 36 -23.23 1.42 -2.18
CA GLY A 36 -22.83 2.81 -2.35
C GLY A 36 -23.40 3.73 -1.26
N ARG A 37 -23.82 3.17 -0.12
CA ARG A 37 -24.35 3.92 1.02
C ARG A 37 -23.26 4.50 1.88
N ALA A 38 -22.17 3.79 2.03
CA ALA A 38 -21.04 4.34 2.71
C ALA A 38 -20.32 5.22 1.70
N GLY A 39 -20.55 6.49 1.76
CA GLY A 39 -19.55 7.38 1.35
C GLY A 39 -18.30 6.86 2.02
N PHE A 40 -18.25 7.05 3.26
CA PHE A 40 -17.11 6.70 4.06
C PHE A 40 -17.65 6.31 5.44
N ALA A 41 -16.90 5.53 6.21
CA ALA A 41 -17.29 5.26 7.58
C ALA A 41 -17.60 6.54 8.37
N ASP A 42 -16.95 7.63 7.99
CA ASP A 42 -17.20 8.97 8.52
C ASP A 42 -18.60 9.53 8.20
N ASP A 43 -19.07 9.32 6.98
CA ASP A 43 -20.34 9.90 6.49
C ASP A 43 -21.56 9.12 6.96
N SER A 44 -21.37 7.89 7.41
CA SER A 44 -22.45 7.03 7.89
C SER A 44 -22.62 7.05 9.41
N ALA A 45 -21.74 7.72 10.14
CA ALA A 45 -21.86 7.85 11.59
C ALA A 45 -23.06 8.71 11.97
N PRO A 46 -23.85 8.33 13.02
CA PRO A 46 -24.93 9.16 13.53
C PRO A 46 -24.44 10.56 13.90
N PRO A 47 -25.24 11.61 13.68
CA PRO A 47 -24.84 13.00 13.99
C PRO A 47 -24.51 13.25 15.46
N ASP A 48 -25.07 12.45 16.37
CA ASP A 48 -24.87 12.51 17.81
C ASP A 48 -23.79 11.54 18.32
N ALA A 49 -23.06 10.91 17.41
CA ALA A 49 -21.95 10.02 17.78
C ALA A 49 -20.83 10.80 18.47
N LEU A 50 -20.35 10.27 19.59
CA LEU A 50 -19.11 10.73 20.20
C LEU A 50 -17.94 10.54 19.25
N VAL A 51 -16.93 11.38 19.35
CA VAL A 51 -15.72 11.27 18.54
C VAL A 51 -14.53 10.86 19.41
N ALA A 52 -13.87 9.78 19.03
CA ALA A 52 -12.66 9.29 19.66
C ALA A 52 -11.45 9.53 18.76
N VAL A 53 -10.38 10.09 19.33
CA VAL A 53 -9.09 10.32 18.66
C VAL A 53 -7.97 9.79 19.53
N LEU A 54 -6.81 9.49 18.96
CA LEU A 54 -5.63 9.12 19.74
C LEU A 54 -4.96 10.34 20.36
N ASP A 55 -4.47 10.18 21.58
CA ASP A 55 -3.52 11.11 22.20
C ASP A 55 -2.08 10.80 21.72
N THR A 56 -1.13 11.55 22.26
CA THR A 56 0.29 11.40 21.92
C THR A 56 0.93 10.12 22.47
N GLU A 57 0.28 9.47 23.44
CA GLU A 57 0.74 8.24 24.11
C GLU A 57 0.06 6.98 23.55
N GLY A 58 -0.93 7.16 22.67
CA GLY A 58 -1.68 6.05 22.05
C GLY A 58 -2.96 5.67 22.79
N GLY A 59 -3.41 6.47 23.76
CA GLY A 59 -4.69 6.37 24.42
C GLY A 59 -5.82 6.97 23.57
N TRP A 60 -7.05 6.48 23.77
CA TRP A 60 -8.23 7.04 23.10
C TRP A 60 -8.91 8.07 23.98
N VAL A 61 -8.96 9.30 23.50
CA VAL A 61 -9.70 10.42 24.11
C VAL A 61 -11.02 10.60 23.38
N VAL A 62 -12.11 10.68 24.14
CA VAL A 62 -13.50 10.75 23.62
C VAL A 62 -14.10 12.10 23.97
N GLY A 63 -14.68 12.77 22.98
CA GLY A 63 -15.37 14.05 23.15
C GLY A 63 -16.69 14.10 22.39
N GLU A 64 -17.49 15.13 22.65
CA GLU A 64 -18.75 15.37 21.94
C GLU A 64 -18.51 15.78 20.48
N SER A 65 -17.34 16.29 20.18
CA SER A 65 -16.92 16.63 18.84
C SER A 65 -15.46 16.28 18.62
N ARG A 66 -15.03 16.23 17.34
CA ARG A 66 -13.62 16.06 17.00
C ARG A 66 -12.74 17.18 17.57
N ALA A 67 -13.28 18.41 17.63
CA ALA A 67 -12.56 19.55 18.20
C ALA A 67 -12.33 19.39 19.70
N ASP A 68 -13.32 18.90 20.42
CA ASP A 68 -13.21 18.67 21.87
C ASP A 68 -12.23 17.53 22.17
N ALA A 69 -12.38 16.39 21.51
CA ALA A 69 -11.47 15.27 21.67
C ALA A 69 -10.03 15.67 21.34
N ARG A 70 -9.80 16.43 20.27
CA ARG A 70 -8.44 16.90 19.90
C ARG A 70 -7.85 17.91 20.87
N ARG A 71 -8.67 18.76 21.49
CA ARG A 71 -8.20 19.73 22.48
C ARG A 71 -7.62 19.01 23.71
N GLU A 72 -8.23 17.92 24.12
CA GLU A 72 -7.79 17.11 25.25
C GLU A 72 -6.63 16.17 24.86
N ALA A 73 -6.74 15.48 23.72
CA ALA A 73 -5.72 14.54 23.25
C ALA A 73 -4.40 15.18 22.83
N GLY A 74 -4.42 16.48 22.52
CA GLY A 74 -3.31 17.12 21.84
C GLY A 74 -3.19 16.66 20.38
N THR A 75 -2.10 17.02 19.74
CA THR A 75 -1.86 16.71 18.32
C THR A 75 -0.40 16.34 18.10
N VAL A 76 -0.16 15.19 17.51
CA VAL A 76 1.14 14.86 16.97
C VAL A 76 1.39 15.77 15.77
N GLN A 77 2.49 16.48 15.77
CA GLN A 77 2.81 17.42 14.70
C GLN A 77 3.32 16.69 13.47
N GLY A 78 2.80 17.06 12.31
CA GLY A 78 3.38 16.67 11.04
C GLY A 78 4.81 17.17 10.94
N ARG A 79 5.75 16.28 10.63
CA ARG A 79 7.18 16.61 10.57
C ARG A 79 7.87 15.91 9.42
N ARG A 80 8.99 16.46 9.01
CA ARG A 80 9.94 15.87 8.08
C ARG A 80 11.28 15.71 8.78
N SER A 81 11.85 14.55 8.70
CA SER A 81 13.18 14.27 9.20
C SER A 81 14.26 14.76 8.24
N THR A 82 15.37 15.27 8.80
CA THR A 82 16.62 15.51 8.07
C THR A 82 17.62 14.36 8.25
N ALA A 83 17.28 13.34 9.04
CA ALA A 83 18.12 12.17 9.20
C ALA A 83 18.23 11.38 7.88
N PRO A 84 19.37 10.73 7.65
CA PRO A 84 19.57 9.95 6.44
C PRO A 84 18.66 8.71 6.41
N VAL A 85 18.29 8.30 5.20
CA VAL A 85 17.63 7.01 4.98
C VAL A 85 18.57 5.88 5.37
N ARG A 86 18.02 4.84 6.03
CA ARG A 86 18.74 3.63 6.39
C ARG A 86 18.11 2.42 5.71
N TRP A 87 18.94 1.42 5.45
CA TRP A 87 18.52 0.13 4.92
C TRP A 87 18.66 -0.92 6.02
N PRO A 88 17.56 -1.20 6.76
CA PRO A 88 17.65 -1.92 8.03
C PRO A 88 17.90 -3.42 7.90
N VAL A 89 17.65 -4.01 6.72
CA VAL A 89 17.97 -5.41 6.46
C VAL A 89 19.39 -5.47 5.87
N GLU A 90 20.30 -6.13 6.56
CA GLU A 90 21.67 -6.31 6.07
C GLU A 90 21.68 -7.17 4.79
N MET A 91 22.55 -6.79 3.84
CA MET A 91 22.76 -7.59 2.63
C MET A 91 23.36 -8.94 3.02
N PRO A 92 22.71 -10.05 2.67
CA PRO A 92 23.29 -11.36 2.90
C PRO A 92 24.57 -11.54 2.07
N ALA A 93 25.40 -12.53 2.44
CA ALA A 93 26.59 -12.85 1.67
C ALA A 93 26.22 -13.03 0.19
N VAL A 94 26.81 -12.21 -0.67
CA VAL A 94 26.56 -12.20 -2.12
C VAL A 94 27.54 -13.15 -2.78
N PRO A 95 27.07 -14.20 -3.47
CA PRO A 95 27.96 -15.10 -4.20
C PRO A 95 28.56 -14.39 -5.41
N GLY A 96 29.75 -14.85 -5.83
CA GLY A 96 30.48 -14.22 -6.91
C GLY A 96 29.82 -14.34 -8.31
N ASP A 97 28.83 -15.22 -8.44
CA ASP A 97 28.03 -15.45 -9.65
C ASP A 97 26.64 -14.76 -9.57
N ALA A 98 26.42 -13.94 -8.56
CA ALA A 98 25.18 -13.14 -8.46
C ALA A 98 25.11 -12.15 -9.62
N ALA A 99 24.02 -12.19 -10.36
CA ALA A 99 23.78 -11.26 -11.46
C ALA A 99 23.35 -9.87 -10.96
N ARG A 100 22.53 -9.82 -9.91
CA ARG A 100 21.99 -8.56 -9.33
C ARG A 100 21.82 -8.67 -7.81
N THR A 101 21.87 -7.51 -7.17
CA THR A 101 21.55 -7.33 -5.75
C THR A 101 20.53 -6.22 -5.59
N LEU A 102 19.66 -6.32 -4.59
CA LEU A 102 18.67 -5.31 -4.26
C LEU A 102 18.55 -5.18 -2.74
N GLN A 103 18.53 -3.94 -2.26
CA GLN A 103 18.23 -3.59 -0.88
C GLN A 103 17.21 -2.46 -0.85
N THR A 104 16.10 -2.65 -0.14
CA THR A 104 15.05 -1.64 0.02
C THR A 104 14.97 -1.13 1.45
N THR A 105 14.30 0.00 1.65
CA THR A 105 14.04 0.59 2.97
C THR A 105 12.56 0.57 3.30
N TRP A 106 12.18 1.13 4.45
CA TRP A 106 10.80 1.34 4.82
C TRP A 106 10.09 2.28 3.86
N VAL A 107 8.90 1.88 3.41
CA VAL A 107 8.05 2.68 2.55
C VAL A 107 6.63 2.72 3.12
N GLU A 108 6.06 3.91 3.16
CA GLU A 108 4.67 4.15 3.54
C GLU A 108 3.77 3.75 2.35
N PRO A 109 2.65 3.03 2.56
CA PRO A 109 1.67 2.80 1.51
C PRO A 109 1.07 4.09 0.90
N ALA A 110 1.35 5.23 1.51
CA ALA A 110 1.03 6.58 1.05
C ALA A 110 -0.47 6.81 0.79
N TYR A 111 -1.34 6.21 1.60
CA TYR A 111 -2.76 6.50 1.51
C TYR A 111 -3.12 7.84 2.14
N LEU A 112 -4.11 8.51 1.56
CA LEU A 112 -4.41 9.91 1.85
C LEU A 112 -5.46 10.09 2.94
N GLU A 113 -6.45 9.21 2.99
CA GLU A 113 -7.55 9.29 3.95
C GLU A 113 -7.16 8.61 5.26
N PRO A 114 -7.30 9.32 6.38
CA PRO A 114 -7.14 8.71 7.69
C PRO A 114 -8.16 7.58 7.91
N ASP A 115 -7.77 6.61 8.72
CA ASP A 115 -8.66 5.54 9.09
C ASP A 115 -9.78 6.05 9.99
N ALA A 116 -10.99 5.60 9.73
CA ALA A 116 -12.16 5.90 10.53
C ALA A 116 -13.10 4.69 10.59
N SER A 117 -13.78 4.54 11.70
CA SER A 117 -14.87 3.59 11.90
C SER A 117 -15.81 4.14 12.96
N TRP A 118 -17.07 3.72 12.95
CA TRP A 118 -17.99 3.99 14.02
C TRP A 118 -18.77 2.75 14.42
N CYS A 119 -19.30 2.73 15.63
CA CYS A 119 -20.09 1.64 16.16
C CYS A 119 -21.18 2.18 17.09
N ALA A 120 -22.35 1.57 17.07
CA ALA A 120 -23.36 1.73 18.11
C ALA A 120 -23.12 0.71 19.24
N PRO A 121 -23.62 0.97 20.47
CA PRO A 121 -23.52 -0.01 21.57
C PRO A 121 -24.06 -1.37 21.16
N GLY A 122 -23.33 -2.45 21.43
CA GLY A 122 -23.67 -3.82 21.04
C GLY A 122 -23.70 -4.10 19.53
N GLY A 123 -23.39 -3.12 18.69
CA GLY A 123 -23.44 -3.24 17.23
C GLY A 123 -22.15 -3.76 16.61
N GLU A 124 -22.14 -3.91 15.29
CA GLU A 124 -20.94 -4.19 14.52
C GLU A 124 -20.32 -2.88 14.03
N PRO A 125 -18.99 -2.73 14.11
CA PRO A 125 -18.35 -1.51 13.65
C PRO A 125 -18.39 -1.38 12.13
N ALA A 126 -18.54 -0.16 11.64
CA ALA A 126 -18.43 0.15 10.23
C ALA A 126 -17.01 -0.18 9.73
N SER A 127 -16.93 -0.71 8.50
CA SER A 127 -15.64 -1.08 7.92
C SER A 127 -14.76 0.15 7.65
N PRO A 128 -13.50 0.17 8.10
CA PRO A 128 -12.57 1.25 7.77
C PRO A 128 -12.19 1.24 6.28
N LEU A 129 -12.53 0.17 5.54
CA LEU A 129 -12.28 0.04 4.10
C LEU A 129 -13.26 0.81 3.24
N GLY A 130 -14.30 1.42 3.82
CA GLY A 130 -15.34 2.13 3.10
C GLY A 130 -14.85 3.27 2.21
N ASN A 131 -13.73 3.89 2.54
CA ASN A 131 -13.06 4.93 1.74
C ASN A 131 -11.82 4.40 0.99
N GLY A 132 -11.70 3.10 0.82
CA GLY A 132 -10.57 2.42 0.18
C GLY A 132 -9.66 1.70 1.17
N GLY A 133 -8.95 0.68 0.68
CA GLY A 133 -8.11 -0.20 1.48
C GLY A 133 -6.70 0.32 1.78
N ALA A 134 -6.33 1.50 1.30
CA ALA A 134 -4.99 2.07 1.42
C ALA A 134 -3.89 1.08 1.01
N PHE A 135 -4.11 0.42 -0.12
CA PHE A 135 -3.20 -0.59 -0.65
C PHE A 135 -2.88 -1.71 0.37
N GLY A 136 -3.91 -2.14 1.13
CA GLY A 136 -3.83 -3.15 2.17
C GLY A 136 -3.47 -2.63 3.57
N GLY A 137 -3.12 -1.35 3.70
CA GLY A 137 -2.73 -0.76 4.99
C GLY A 137 -3.85 -0.73 6.02
N LYS A 138 -5.11 -0.52 5.58
CA LYS A 138 -6.26 -0.40 6.49
C LYS A 138 -6.83 -1.72 6.99
N GLU A 139 -6.45 -2.85 6.43
CA GLU A 139 -6.96 -4.16 6.87
C GLU A 139 -6.63 -4.46 8.34
N ARG A 140 -5.63 -3.80 8.89
CA ARG A 140 -5.18 -3.94 10.28
C ARG A 140 -5.36 -2.66 11.10
N SER A 141 -6.27 -1.80 10.69
CA SER A 141 -6.54 -0.56 11.41
C SER A 141 -7.19 -0.81 12.77
N PRO A 142 -6.75 -0.13 13.83
CA PRO A 142 -7.32 -0.29 15.17
C PRO A 142 -8.68 0.39 15.34
N VAL A 143 -9.14 1.20 14.40
CA VAL A 143 -10.32 2.07 14.58
C VAL A 143 -11.62 1.30 14.77
N ALA A 144 -11.81 0.17 14.07
CA ALA A 144 -13.02 -0.63 14.20
C ALA A 144 -13.17 -1.23 15.61
N ALA A 145 -12.10 -1.86 16.10
CA ALA A 145 -12.08 -2.40 17.46
C ALA A 145 -12.21 -1.33 18.53
N ALA A 146 -11.61 -0.15 18.30
CA ALA A 146 -11.74 0.99 19.20
C ALA A 146 -13.17 1.55 19.22
N ALA A 147 -13.79 1.75 18.05
CA ALA A 147 -15.14 2.25 17.94
C ALA A 147 -16.12 1.35 18.71
N ARG A 148 -16.04 0.02 18.53
CA ARG A 148 -16.88 -0.93 19.25
C ARG A 148 -16.69 -0.85 20.76
N ARG A 149 -15.45 -1.00 21.24
CA ARG A 149 -15.14 -0.98 22.65
C ARG A 149 -15.58 0.31 23.34
N LEU A 150 -15.41 1.45 22.67
CA LEU A 150 -15.78 2.75 23.20
C LEU A 150 -17.29 2.96 23.16
N ALA A 151 -17.98 2.50 22.11
CA ALA A 151 -19.44 2.57 22.05
C ALA A 151 -20.08 1.79 23.21
N ASP A 152 -19.61 0.56 23.47
CA ASP A 152 -20.09 -0.25 24.60
C ASP A 152 -19.78 0.40 25.96
N ARG A 153 -18.60 1.06 26.09
CA ARG A 153 -18.19 1.74 27.32
C ARG A 153 -19.01 2.98 27.64
N TYR A 154 -19.36 3.76 26.61
CA TYR A 154 -20.09 5.03 26.79
C TYR A 154 -21.60 4.91 26.60
N ASP A 155 -22.08 3.72 26.23
CA ASP A 155 -23.49 3.45 25.89
C ASP A 155 -24.06 4.44 24.87
N ARG A 156 -23.22 4.85 23.91
CA ARG A 156 -23.54 5.79 22.82
C ARG A 156 -22.78 5.41 21.55
N PRO A 157 -23.28 5.77 20.37
CA PRO A 157 -22.47 5.64 19.16
C PRO A 157 -21.15 6.39 19.31
N VAL A 158 -20.03 5.73 18.91
CA VAL A 158 -18.69 6.33 18.92
C VAL A 158 -18.07 6.18 17.57
N ARG A 159 -17.52 7.26 17.05
CA ARG A 159 -16.71 7.34 15.85
C ARG A 159 -15.24 7.47 16.21
N ALA A 160 -14.45 6.43 15.98
CA ALA A 160 -13.00 6.44 16.17
C ALA A 160 -12.30 6.88 14.88
N VAL A 161 -11.39 7.86 14.97
CA VAL A 161 -10.71 8.46 13.82
C VAL A 161 -9.24 8.64 14.12
N LEU A 162 -8.36 8.18 13.23
CA LEU A 162 -6.94 8.51 13.27
C LEU A 162 -6.68 9.88 12.62
N SER A 163 -5.62 10.55 13.04
CA SER A 163 -5.00 11.61 12.24
C SER A 163 -4.12 10.98 11.15
N ARG A 164 -3.66 11.77 10.18
CA ARG A 164 -2.69 11.29 9.18
C ARG A 164 -1.39 10.85 9.84
N GLU A 165 -0.96 11.60 10.83
CA GLU A 165 0.24 11.30 11.62
C GLU A 165 0.09 9.98 12.38
N ASP A 166 -1.08 9.74 12.98
CA ASP A 166 -1.36 8.47 13.67
C ASP A 166 -1.42 7.29 12.70
N THR A 167 -1.99 7.51 11.51
CA THR A 167 -2.02 6.50 10.44
C THR A 167 -0.60 6.10 10.03
N VAL A 168 0.30 7.07 9.88
CA VAL A 168 1.72 6.79 9.58
C VAL A 168 2.42 6.08 10.74
N ARG A 169 2.13 6.47 11.97
CA ARG A 169 2.76 5.85 13.15
C ARG A 169 2.34 4.40 13.37
N LEU A 170 1.07 4.09 13.15
CA LEU A 170 0.44 2.82 13.52
C LEU A 170 0.20 1.88 12.35
N GLY A 171 -0.02 2.41 11.15
CA GLY A 171 -0.32 1.63 9.96
C GLY A 171 0.89 0.79 9.51
N PRO A 172 0.64 -0.38 8.90
CA PRO A 172 1.72 -1.24 8.43
C PRO A 172 2.48 -0.58 7.28
N LYS A 173 3.77 -0.82 7.25
CA LYS A 173 4.68 -0.38 6.19
C LYS A 173 5.05 -1.55 5.28
N ARG A 174 5.49 -1.23 4.08
CA ARG A 174 6.13 -2.20 3.21
C ARG A 174 7.40 -2.70 3.88
N PRO A 175 7.56 -4.03 4.09
CA PRO A 175 8.73 -4.57 4.76
C PRO A 175 9.98 -4.35 3.90
N PRO A 176 11.07 -3.81 4.48
CA PRO A 176 12.36 -3.77 3.82
C PRO A 176 12.88 -5.15 3.48
N VAL A 177 13.62 -5.25 2.39
CA VAL A 177 14.28 -6.49 1.98
C VAL A 177 15.73 -6.25 1.59
N ALA A 178 16.52 -7.32 1.62
CA ALA A 178 17.83 -7.39 1.00
C ALA A 178 18.01 -8.76 0.36
N GLY A 179 18.52 -8.80 -0.88
CA GLY A 179 18.68 -10.06 -1.57
C GLY A 179 19.50 -9.96 -2.86
N TRP A 180 19.67 -11.10 -3.49
CA TRP A 180 20.39 -11.25 -4.74
C TRP A 180 19.76 -12.35 -5.60
N VAL A 181 20.05 -12.30 -6.90
CA VAL A 181 19.59 -13.27 -7.89
C VAL A 181 20.76 -13.67 -8.80
N ARG A 182 20.80 -14.92 -9.23
CA ARG A 182 21.70 -15.43 -10.29
C ARG A 182 21.05 -15.37 -11.66
N ALA A 183 21.84 -15.59 -12.69
CA ALA A 183 21.35 -15.62 -14.05
C ALA A 183 20.38 -16.77 -14.35
N ASP A 184 20.41 -17.85 -13.56
CA ASP A 184 19.45 -18.96 -13.61
C ASP A 184 18.16 -18.72 -12.81
N GLU A 185 17.98 -17.50 -12.34
CA GLU A 185 16.83 -17.04 -11.53
C GLU A 185 16.78 -17.61 -10.10
N SER A 186 17.76 -18.43 -9.68
CA SER A 186 17.89 -18.80 -8.27
C SER A 186 18.36 -17.61 -7.43
N GLY A 187 17.93 -17.53 -6.18
CA GLY A 187 18.26 -16.37 -5.38
C GLY A 187 18.00 -16.50 -3.89
N LEU A 188 18.27 -15.44 -3.18
CA LEU A 188 17.97 -15.29 -1.75
C LEU A 188 17.32 -13.95 -1.49
N LEU A 189 16.23 -13.97 -0.75
CA LEU A 189 15.56 -12.77 -0.26
C LEU A 189 15.46 -12.81 1.26
N THR A 190 16.12 -11.87 1.92
CA THR A 190 15.98 -11.60 3.34
C THR A 190 14.93 -10.49 3.52
N VAL A 191 13.89 -10.75 4.31
CA VAL A 191 12.77 -9.85 4.53
C VAL A 191 12.73 -9.44 5.99
N ALA A 192 12.51 -8.16 6.27
CA ALA A 192 12.20 -7.69 7.63
C ALA A 192 10.96 -8.44 8.14
N ALA A 193 11.11 -9.13 9.26
CA ALA A 193 10.07 -10.03 9.75
C ALA A 193 8.82 -9.27 10.17
N PRO A 194 7.64 -9.54 9.60
CA PRO A 194 6.39 -9.04 10.14
C PRO A 194 6.11 -9.65 11.51
N GLN A 195 5.25 -8.96 12.26
CA GLN A 195 4.97 -9.31 13.66
C GLN A 195 4.24 -10.65 13.81
N THR A 196 3.42 -11.03 12.84
CA THR A 196 2.62 -12.27 12.92
C THR A 196 3.24 -13.42 12.13
N THR A 197 3.02 -14.65 12.60
CA THR A 197 3.41 -15.86 11.87
C THR A 197 2.65 -16.03 10.57
N ASP A 198 1.36 -15.64 10.57
CA ASP A 198 0.50 -15.71 9.39
C ASP A 198 1.01 -14.83 8.27
N ASP A 199 1.42 -13.59 8.57
CA ASP A 199 2.06 -12.71 7.58
C ASP A 199 3.32 -13.33 6.96
N ARG A 200 4.15 -13.97 7.76
CA ARG A 200 5.36 -14.65 7.24
C ARG A 200 5.01 -15.79 6.31
N SER A 201 3.98 -16.56 6.64
CA SER A 201 3.50 -17.67 5.81
C SER A 201 2.95 -17.16 4.47
N ILE A 202 2.14 -16.11 4.49
CA ILE A 202 1.57 -15.47 3.30
C ILE A 202 2.69 -14.87 2.42
N LEU A 203 3.64 -14.14 3.00
CA LEU A 203 4.77 -13.58 2.27
C LEU A 203 5.61 -14.68 1.62
N ARG A 204 5.92 -15.75 2.35
CA ARG A 204 6.67 -16.89 1.81
C ARG A 204 5.95 -17.52 0.63
N ALA A 205 4.65 -17.76 0.75
CA ALA A 205 3.84 -18.37 -0.31
C ALA A 205 3.76 -17.47 -1.55
N SER A 206 3.56 -16.18 -1.37
CA SER A 206 3.48 -15.22 -2.49
C SER A 206 4.83 -15.02 -3.18
N ILE A 207 5.94 -15.04 -2.45
CA ILE A 207 7.30 -15.02 -3.03
C ILE A 207 7.54 -16.29 -3.83
N ALA A 208 7.25 -17.46 -3.25
CA ALA A 208 7.43 -18.74 -3.93
C ALA A 208 6.61 -18.88 -5.22
N ALA A 209 5.45 -18.22 -5.29
CA ALA A 209 4.62 -18.21 -6.50
C ALA A 209 5.27 -17.49 -7.68
N VAL A 210 6.16 -16.51 -7.44
CA VAL A 210 6.81 -15.72 -8.49
C VAL A 210 8.30 -16.02 -8.64
N ALA A 211 8.93 -16.54 -7.61
CA ALA A 211 10.34 -16.88 -7.54
C ALA A 211 10.54 -18.23 -6.79
N PRO A 212 10.15 -19.35 -7.40
CA PRO A 212 10.14 -20.67 -6.73
C PRO A 212 11.52 -21.11 -6.26
N ASP A 213 12.59 -20.68 -6.93
CA ASP A 213 13.98 -21.05 -6.63
C ASP A 213 14.67 -20.06 -5.66
N PHE A 214 13.88 -19.20 -4.99
CA PHE A 214 14.41 -18.31 -3.97
C PHE A 214 14.38 -18.94 -2.58
N GLU A 215 15.49 -18.85 -1.87
CA GLU A 215 15.51 -19.00 -0.43
C GLU A 215 14.93 -17.73 0.23
N VAL A 216 13.95 -17.88 1.13
CA VAL A 216 13.33 -16.76 1.85
C VAL A 216 13.68 -16.83 3.32
N ARG A 217 14.33 -15.78 3.83
CA ARG A 217 14.69 -15.62 5.25
C ARG A 217 13.93 -14.44 5.86
N PHE A 218 13.49 -14.60 7.09
CA PHE A 218 12.94 -13.50 7.87
C PHE A 218 13.89 -13.12 9.00
N VAL A 219 14.20 -11.83 9.10
CA VAL A 219 15.09 -11.30 10.15
C VAL A 219 14.36 -10.29 11.01
N PRO A 220 14.56 -10.30 12.32
CA PRO A 220 14.01 -9.26 13.19
C PRO A 220 14.69 -7.93 12.88
N VAL A 221 13.86 -6.89 12.73
CA VAL A 221 14.32 -5.51 12.50
C VAL A 221 13.53 -4.59 13.39
N VAL A 222 14.23 -3.66 14.06
CA VAL A 222 13.56 -2.60 14.80
C VAL A 222 12.95 -1.61 13.81
N GLY A 223 11.62 -1.45 13.86
CA GLY A 223 10.92 -0.62 12.91
C GLY A 223 9.40 -0.63 13.11
N PRO A 224 8.68 0.13 12.29
CA PRO A 224 7.23 0.15 12.31
C PRO A 224 6.64 -1.23 11.94
N PRO A 225 5.36 -1.48 12.26
CA PRO A 225 4.72 -2.72 11.87
C PRO A 225 4.77 -2.90 10.35
N SER A 226 4.90 -4.15 9.92
CA SER A 226 4.78 -4.54 8.51
C SER A 226 3.75 -5.67 8.38
N ALA A 227 3.08 -5.75 7.23
CA ALA A 227 2.08 -6.77 6.97
C ALA A 227 2.14 -7.28 5.53
N SER A 228 1.71 -8.53 5.36
CA SER A 228 1.55 -9.18 4.05
C SER A 228 0.44 -8.56 3.20
N THR A 229 -0.48 -7.83 3.83
CA THR A 229 -1.60 -7.16 3.17
C THR A 229 -1.19 -5.94 2.36
N VAL A 230 -0.02 -5.33 2.66
CA VAL A 230 0.49 -4.22 1.87
C VAL A 230 0.75 -4.66 0.43
N ARG A 231 0.26 -3.85 -0.54
CA ARG A 231 0.32 -4.15 -1.99
C ARG A 231 1.61 -4.83 -2.40
N ALA A 232 1.49 -6.03 -2.91
CA ALA A 232 2.59 -6.81 -3.49
C ALA A 232 3.83 -6.99 -2.58
N ALA A 233 3.68 -6.87 -1.25
CA ALA A 233 4.79 -6.96 -0.32
C ALA A 233 5.54 -8.29 -0.45
N GLY A 234 6.87 -8.22 -0.48
CA GLY A 234 7.76 -9.36 -0.59
C GLY A 234 7.85 -9.97 -1.99
N TRP A 235 6.71 -10.27 -2.61
CA TRP A 235 6.74 -10.91 -3.93
C TRP A 235 7.12 -9.96 -5.07
N ALA A 236 6.79 -8.66 -4.97
CA ALA A 236 7.21 -7.72 -6.01
C ALA A 236 8.73 -7.54 -6.03
N GLU A 237 9.38 -7.53 -4.88
CA GLU A 237 10.84 -7.50 -4.76
C GLU A 237 11.49 -8.74 -5.41
N ALA A 238 10.94 -9.91 -5.12
CA ALA A 238 11.40 -11.16 -5.75
C ALA A 238 11.16 -11.16 -7.26
N ALA A 239 9.96 -10.75 -7.70
CA ALA A 239 9.61 -10.68 -9.12
C ALA A 239 10.52 -9.68 -9.89
N VAL A 240 10.85 -8.55 -9.29
CA VAL A 240 11.77 -7.57 -9.88
C VAL A 240 13.19 -8.12 -10.02
N LEU A 241 13.68 -8.84 -9.00
CA LEU A 241 14.98 -9.53 -9.08
C LEU A 241 14.99 -10.55 -10.22
N VAL A 242 13.99 -11.42 -10.32
CA VAL A 242 13.85 -12.39 -11.41
C VAL A 242 13.74 -11.69 -12.77
N ALA A 243 12.91 -10.65 -12.89
CA ALA A 243 12.73 -9.88 -14.12
C ALA A 243 14.03 -9.20 -14.60
N SER A 244 14.96 -8.93 -13.68
CA SER A 244 16.27 -8.35 -14.05
C SER A 244 17.18 -9.32 -14.83
N CYS A 245 16.92 -10.61 -14.73
CA CYS A 245 17.64 -11.67 -15.47
C CYS A 245 16.96 -12.03 -16.79
N ARG A 246 15.75 -11.50 -17.05
CA ARG A 246 14.93 -11.78 -18.23
C ARG A 246 15.01 -10.64 -19.26
N PRO A 247 14.66 -10.91 -20.53
CA PRO A 247 14.47 -9.86 -21.51
C PRO A 247 13.41 -8.83 -21.05
N PRO A 248 13.55 -7.55 -21.42
CA PRO A 248 12.61 -6.49 -21.01
C PRO A 248 11.14 -6.75 -21.36
N GLU A 249 10.92 -7.52 -22.43
CA GLU A 249 9.60 -7.87 -22.97
C GLU A 249 8.95 -9.03 -22.19
N ALA A 250 9.71 -9.76 -21.40
CA ALA A 250 9.17 -10.87 -20.61
C ALA A 250 8.21 -10.34 -19.56
N PRO A 251 6.98 -10.88 -19.49
CA PRO A 251 6.01 -10.40 -18.54
C PRO A 251 6.37 -10.77 -17.10
N VAL A 252 6.12 -9.86 -16.19
CA VAL A 252 6.04 -10.13 -14.76
C VAL A 252 4.68 -10.74 -14.48
N VAL A 253 4.66 -11.90 -13.83
CA VAL A 253 3.44 -12.60 -13.45
C VAL A 253 3.24 -12.48 -11.95
N ALA A 254 2.08 -11.97 -11.53
CA ALA A 254 1.69 -11.87 -10.13
C ALA A 254 1.17 -13.21 -9.58
N PRO A 255 1.15 -13.42 -8.26
CA PRO A 255 0.65 -14.66 -7.65
C PRO A 255 -0.78 -15.06 -8.03
N ASN A 256 -1.61 -14.09 -8.40
CA ASN A 256 -2.99 -14.32 -8.87
C ASN A 256 -3.11 -14.67 -10.36
N GLY A 257 -1.98 -14.75 -11.08
CA GLY A 257 -1.93 -15.08 -12.51
C GLY A 257 -2.04 -13.89 -13.46
N ALA A 258 -2.26 -12.67 -12.96
CA ALA A 258 -2.17 -11.47 -13.79
C ALA A 258 -0.74 -11.27 -14.30
N ALA A 259 -0.60 -10.77 -15.51
CA ALA A 259 0.70 -10.55 -16.12
C ALA A 259 0.81 -9.13 -16.70
N ALA A 260 1.98 -8.53 -16.60
CA ALA A 260 2.23 -7.22 -17.16
C ALA A 260 3.65 -7.08 -17.69
N THR A 261 3.82 -6.24 -18.70
CA THR A 261 5.13 -5.70 -19.10
C THR A 261 5.11 -4.19 -18.97
N ALA A 262 6.28 -3.60 -18.79
CA ALA A 262 6.42 -2.16 -18.80
C ALA A 262 7.73 -1.74 -19.48
N ALA A 263 7.69 -0.61 -20.16
CA ALA A 263 8.86 0.04 -20.73
C ALA A 263 8.82 1.54 -20.41
N ILE A 264 9.99 2.11 -20.13
CA ILE A 264 10.17 3.54 -19.91
C ILE A 264 11.00 4.07 -21.07
N ARG A 265 10.46 5.10 -21.76
CA ARG A 265 11.07 5.71 -22.95
C ARG A 265 11.15 7.22 -22.78
N ASP A 266 12.15 7.82 -23.38
CA ASP A 266 12.19 9.26 -23.58
C ASP A 266 11.63 9.59 -24.96
N GLU A 267 10.61 10.42 -25.01
CA GLU A 267 9.98 10.90 -26.23
C GLU A 267 10.16 12.42 -26.32
N GLY A 268 11.32 12.83 -26.83
CA GLY A 268 11.63 14.26 -27.04
C GLY A 268 11.82 15.04 -25.73
N GLY A 269 12.42 14.43 -24.72
CA GLY A 269 12.65 15.01 -23.39
C GLY A 269 11.48 14.81 -22.43
N ARG A 270 10.48 14.04 -22.82
CA ARG A 270 9.35 13.64 -21.98
C ARG A 270 9.40 12.14 -21.73
N GLU A 271 9.41 11.77 -20.48
CA GLU A 271 9.35 10.34 -20.11
C GLU A 271 7.92 9.80 -20.31
N VAL A 272 7.82 8.63 -20.93
CA VAL A 272 6.58 7.87 -21.16
C VAL A 272 6.74 6.47 -20.62
N VAL A 273 5.76 6.01 -19.84
CA VAL A 273 5.68 4.65 -19.32
C VAL A 273 4.62 3.89 -20.11
N SER A 274 5.03 2.95 -20.93
CA SER A 274 4.12 2.05 -21.65
C SER A 274 3.92 0.79 -20.84
N VAL A 275 2.66 0.42 -20.62
CA VAL A 275 2.24 -0.75 -19.85
C VAL A 275 1.35 -1.63 -20.72
N TRP A 276 1.63 -2.91 -20.76
CA TRP A 276 0.72 -3.94 -21.24
C TRP A 276 0.29 -4.79 -20.04
N VAL A 277 -1.01 -5.08 -19.93
CA VAL A 277 -1.58 -5.86 -18.82
C VAL A 277 -2.58 -6.90 -19.32
N ARG A 278 -2.49 -8.11 -18.77
CA ARG A 278 -3.42 -9.22 -18.96
C ARG A 278 -3.95 -9.64 -17.59
N CYS A 279 -5.27 -9.55 -17.42
CA CYS A 279 -5.91 -9.79 -16.11
C CYS A 279 -7.37 -10.30 -16.25
N GLY A 280 -7.63 -11.12 -17.25
CA GLY A 280 -8.96 -11.59 -17.57
C GLY A 280 -9.80 -10.52 -18.28
N THR A 281 -11.10 -10.77 -18.40
CA THR A 281 -12.03 -9.82 -18.98
C THR A 281 -12.21 -8.62 -18.07
N SER A 282 -11.83 -7.45 -18.53
CA SER A 282 -11.98 -6.21 -17.76
C SER A 282 -13.46 -5.93 -17.49
N LEU A 283 -13.79 -5.58 -16.25
CA LEU A 283 -15.13 -5.14 -15.88
C LEU A 283 -15.40 -3.72 -16.35
N ASP A 284 -14.36 -2.87 -16.37
CA ASP A 284 -14.40 -1.50 -16.86
C ASP A 284 -12.97 -1.07 -17.22
N ASP A 285 -12.74 -0.84 -18.50
CA ASP A 285 -11.41 -0.48 -19.01
C ASP A 285 -10.91 0.86 -18.48
N THR A 286 -11.80 1.81 -18.24
CA THR A 286 -11.42 3.14 -17.71
C THR A 286 -10.93 3.02 -16.29
N VAL A 287 -11.66 2.26 -15.47
CA VAL A 287 -11.27 1.98 -14.08
C VAL A 287 -9.96 1.20 -14.05
N LEU A 288 -9.81 0.15 -14.86
CA LEU A 288 -8.58 -0.63 -14.91
C LEU A 288 -7.36 0.24 -15.31
N ARG A 289 -7.51 1.12 -16.32
CA ARG A 289 -6.45 2.05 -16.72
C ARG A 289 -6.06 2.99 -15.58
N SER A 290 -7.04 3.48 -14.82
CA SER A 290 -6.79 4.31 -13.63
C SER A 290 -6.00 3.56 -12.56
N TYR A 291 -6.35 2.30 -12.27
CA TYR A 291 -5.60 1.45 -11.34
C TYR A 291 -4.17 1.16 -11.83
N CYS A 292 -4.00 0.91 -13.12
CA CYS A 292 -2.68 0.72 -13.72
C CYS A 292 -1.82 1.99 -13.63
N ALA A 293 -2.40 3.16 -13.88
CA ALA A 293 -1.68 4.44 -13.73
C ALA A 293 -1.27 4.69 -12.28
N GLY A 294 -2.15 4.40 -11.31
CA GLY A 294 -1.82 4.47 -9.89
C GLY A 294 -0.73 3.47 -9.47
N ALA A 295 -0.76 2.25 -10.02
CA ALA A 295 0.29 1.26 -9.79
C ALA A 295 1.65 1.70 -10.36
N ALA A 296 1.64 2.28 -11.56
CA ALA A 296 2.86 2.85 -12.17
C ALA A 296 3.42 4.00 -11.34
N HIS A 297 2.57 4.90 -10.86
CA HIS A 297 2.96 6.00 -9.97
C HIS A 297 3.67 5.48 -8.71
N MET A 298 3.06 4.52 -8.01
CA MET A 298 3.65 3.95 -6.80
C MET A 298 4.97 3.22 -7.09
N ALA A 299 5.05 2.48 -8.19
CA ALA A 299 6.27 1.75 -8.57
C ALA A 299 7.44 2.69 -8.88
N LEU A 300 7.19 3.76 -9.63
CA LEU A 300 8.18 4.78 -9.93
C LEU A 300 8.67 5.47 -8.65
N GLY A 301 7.74 5.88 -7.78
CA GLY A 301 8.07 6.47 -6.49
C GLY A 301 8.92 5.53 -5.63
N TRP A 302 8.51 4.27 -5.51
CA TRP A 302 9.21 3.25 -4.73
C TRP A 302 10.67 3.04 -5.18
N VAL A 303 10.91 2.95 -6.49
CA VAL A 303 12.26 2.76 -7.03
C VAL A 303 13.10 4.04 -6.92
N ARG A 304 12.49 5.21 -7.12
CA ARG A 304 13.23 6.46 -7.36
C ARG A 304 13.42 7.33 -6.14
N SER A 305 12.40 7.44 -5.27
CA SER A 305 12.36 8.52 -4.27
C SER A 305 11.71 8.18 -2.94
N GLU A 306 10.83 7.16 -2.88
CA GLU A 306 10.06 6.91 -1.68
C GLU A 306 10.87 6.22 -0.59
N SER A 307 10.82 6.80 0.60
CA SER A 307 11.45 6.24 1.79
C SER A 307 10.83 6.84 3.05
N LEU A 308 10.85 6.09 4.13
CA LEU A 308 10.43 6.52 5.45
C LEU A 308 11.63 6.46 6.39
N VAL A 309 11.95 7.59 7.02
CA VAL A 309 13.00 7.61 8.05
C VAL A 309 12.41 7.11 9.35
N VAL A 310 13.11 6.16 9.95
CA VAL A 310 12.74 5.50 11.20
C VAL A 310 13.91 5.68 12.17
N ASP A 311 13.63 5.99 13.44
CA ASP A 311 14.65 6.13 14.48
C ASP A 311 15.16 4.76 15.01
N ASP A 312 16.10 4.80 15.95
CA ASP A 312 16.66 3.58 16.52
C ASP A 312 15.66 2.81 17.40
N GLY A 313 14.58 3.45 17.82
CA GLY A 313 13.46 2.83 18.55
C GLY A 313 12.39 2.24 17.63
N GLY A 314 12.52 2.38 16.32
CA GLY A 314 11.56 1.89 15.34
C GLY A 314 10.39 2.84 15.06
N VAL A 315 10.46 4.08 15.52
CA VAL A 315 9.39 5.07 15.34
C VAL A 315 9.60 5.86 14.03
N PRO A 316 8.58 6.00 13.18
CA PRO A 316 8.65 6.85 12.00
C PRO A 316 8.91 8.30 12.39
N LEU A 317 9.94 8.90 11.81
CA LEU A 317 10.28 10.31 11.99
C LEU A 317 9.61 11.23 10.98
N ASP A 318 9.29 10.70 9.80
CA ASP A 318 8.52 11.38 8.77
C ASP A 318 7.03 11.16 9.00
N LEU A 319 6.25 12.22 9.15
CA LEU A 319 4.82 12.13 9.46
C LEU A 319 3.95 12.96 8.51
N THR A 320 4.48 13.36 7.36
CA THR A 320 3.70 14.05 6.32
C THR A 320 3.95 13.44 4.97
N ILE A 321 2.94 13.42 4.09
CA ILE A 321 3.07 12.88 2.74
C ILE A 321 4.20 13.54 1.94
N ARG A 322 4.49 14.83 2.22
CA ARG A 322 5.60 15.55 1.57
C ARG A 322 6.97 15.03 1.98
N SER A 323 7.06 14.28 3.09
CA SER A 323 8.32 13.74 3.58
C SER A 323 8.62 12.33 3.06
N PHE A 324 7.65 11.63 2.46
CA PHE A 324 7.83 10.24 2.01
C PHE A 324 8.53 10.10 0.66
N GLY A 325 8.69 11.20 -0.09
CA GLY A 325 9.27 11.15 -1.43
C GLY A 325 8.28 10.69 -2.51
N VAL A 326 6.98 10.72 -2.24
CA VAL A 326 5.94 10.42 -3.23
C VAL A 326 6.05 11.38 -4.40
N LEU A 327 6.02 10.85 -5.62
CA LEU A 327 6.06 11.66 -6.84
C LEU A 327 4.88 12.62 -6.88
N ARG A 328 5.15 13.89 -7.20
CA ARG A 328 4.08 14.86 -7.43
C ARG A 328 3.41 14.60 -8.78
N ALA A 329 2.16 14.98 -8.92
CA ALA A 329 1.42 14.81 -10.16
C ALA A 329 2.13 15.48 -11.36
N VAL A 330 2.82 16.59 -11.12
CA VAL A 330 3.59 17.31 -12.16
C VAL A 330 4.87 16.59 -12.59
N ASP A 331 5.39 15.70 -11.74
CA ASP A 331 6.62 14.93 -12.00
C ASP A 331 6.28 13.51 -12.55
N MET A 332 4.99 13.20 -12.64
CA MET A 332 4.55 11.89 -13.12
C MET A 332 4.66 11.82 -14.65
N PRO A 333 5.38 10.81 -15.18
CA PRO A 333 5.40 10.57 -16.63
C PRO A 333 3.99 10.25 -17.16
N GLN A 334 3.79 10.42 -18.45
CA GLN A 334 2.61 9.91 -19.12
C GLN A 334 2.60 8.38 -19.02
N VAL A 335 1.45 7.80 -18.64
CA VAL A 335 1.28 6.34 -18.58
C VAL A 335 0.32 5.91 -19.68
N GLU A 336 0.81 5.05 -20.58
CA GLU A 336 0.04 4.45 -21.65
C GLU A 336 -0.28 3.00 -21.29
N VAL A 337 -1.56 2.66 -21.19
CA VAL A 337 -1.98 1.32 -20.78
C VAL A 337 -2.64 0.59 -21.96
N THR A 338 -2.10 -0.55 -22.32
CA THR A 338 -2.70 -1.51 -23.25
C THR A 338 -3.26 -2.68 -22.46
N ILE A 339 -4.57 -2.86 -22.51
CA ILE A 339 -5.26 -4.01 -21.90
C ILE A 339 -5.30 -5.12 -22.93
N ALA A 340 -4.72 -6.27 -22.61
CA ALA A 340 -4.75 -7.43 -23.48
C ALA A 340 -6.17 -8.03 -23.53
N PRO A 341 -6.66 -8.45 -24.69
CA PRO A 341 -7.87 -9.24 -24.76
C PRO A 341 -7.61 -10.59 -24.07
N ASP A 342 -8.43 -10.89 -23.07
CA ASP A 342 -8.36 -12.14 -22.32
C ASP A 342 -9.78 -12.56 -21.96
N GLY A 343 -10.17 -13.80 -22.25
CA GLY A 343 -11.51 -14.35 -22.00
C GLY A 343 -11.71 -14.95 -20.61
N GLY A 344 -10.69 -14.83 -19.71
CA GLY A 344 -10.75 -15.37 -18.35
C GLY A 344 -11.59 -14.53 -17.39
N PRO A 345 -11.84 -15.03 -16.18
CA PRO A 345 -12.48 -14.25 -15.12
C PRO A 345 -11.62 -13.03 -14.77
N PRO A 346 -12.24 -11.89 -14.37
CA PRO A 346 -11.50 -10.70 -13.99
C PRO A 346 -10.67 -10.96 -12.73
N ILE A 347 -9.40 -10.57 -12.78
CA ILE A 347 -8.48 -10.59 -11.65
C ILE A 347 -7.77 -9.25 -11.51
N ASN A 348 -7.22 -8.96 -10.33
CA ASN A 348 -6.47 -7.72 -10.12
C ASN A 348 -5.17 -7.71 -10.96
N GLY A 349 -5.12 -6.85 -11.99
CA GLY A 349 -3.95 -6.66 -12.84
C GLY A 349 -2.98 -5.59 -12.32
N SER A 350 -3.42 -4.70 -11.42
CA SER A 350 -2.63 -3.53 -11.02
C SER A 350 -1.35 -3.90 -10.26
N ASP A 351 -1.33 -5.03 -9.55
CA ASP A 351 -0.14 -5.46 -8.80
C ASP A 351 0.92 -6.06 -9.72
N ALA A 352 0.52 -6.73 -10.81
CA ALA A 352 1.45 -7.13 -11.87
C ALA A 352 2.07 -5.89 -12.56
N VAL A 353 1.25 -4.86 -12.83
CA VAL A 353 1.72 -3.57 -13.36
C VAL A 353 2.69 -2.90 -12.40
N PHE A 354 2.39 -2.89 -11.11
CA PHE A 354 3.29 -2.34 -10.09
C PHE A 354 4.68 -3.00 -10.16
N ALA A 355 4.75 -4.32 -10.18
CA ALA A 355 6.02 -5.04 -10.24
C ALA A 355 6.73 -4.86 -11.60
N ALA A 356 5.99 -4.86 -12.72
CA ALA A 356 6.57 -4.66 -14.04
C ALA A 356 7.16 -3.25 -14.22
N VAL A 357 6.45 -2.22 -13.76
CA VAL A 357 6.95 -0.82 -13.80
C VAL A 357 8.14 -0.65 -12.86
N ALA A 358 8.14 -1.27 -11.68
CA ALA A 358 9.28 -1.25 -10.78
C ALA A 358 10.53 -1.90 -11.44
N ALA A 359 10.36 -3.03 -12.13
CA ALA A 359 11.45 -3.67 -12.87
C ALA A 359 11.98 -2.77 -14.00
N ALA A 360 11.10 -2.13 -14.77
CA ALA A 360 11.50 -1.21 -15.83
C ALA A 360 12.22 0.04 -15.27
N ALA A 361 11.71 0.60 -14.17
CA ALA A 361 12.32 1.74 -13.50
C ALA A 361 13.69 1.39 -12.94
N TRP A 362 13.84 0.21 -12.33
CA TRP A 362 15.14 -0.26 -11.83
C TRP A 362 16.15 -0.47 -12.96
N ARG A 363 15.74 -1.04 -14.07
CA ARG A 363 16.58 -1.17 -15.27
C ARG A 363 17.05 0.21 -15.77
N ALA A 364 16.17 1.21 -15.77
CA ALA A 364 16.51 2.58 -16.18
C ALA A 364 17.54 3.25 -15.25
N THR A 365 17.67 2.80 -14.00
CA THR A 365 18.74 3.26 -13.08
C THR A 365 20.08 2.53 -13.26
N GLY A 366 20.20 1.63 -14.24
CA GLY A 366 21.35 0.75 -14.37
C GLY A 366 21.44 -0.31 -13.27
N PHE A 367 20.30 -0.68 -12.69
CA PHE A 367 20.19 -1.64 -11.58
C PHE A 367 20.87 -1.17 -10.30
N ALA A 368 20.58 0.05 -9.87
CA ALA A 368 21.06 0.57 -8.59
C ALA A 368 20.79 -0.44 -7.45
N PRO A 369 21.80 -0.79 -6.64
CA PRO A 369 21.68 -1.89 -5.66
C PRO A 369 20.81 -1.52 -4.44
N ARG A 370 20.42 -0.24 -4.31
CA ARG A 370 19.60 0.27 -3.23
C ARG A 370 18.44 1.11 -3.75
N TRP A 371 17.27 0.94 -3.13
CA TRP A 371 16.14 1.81 -3.34
C TRP A 371 15.83 2.63 -2.08
N PRO A 372 15.42 3.91 -2.26
CA PRO A 372 15.32 4.64 -3.53
C PRO A 372 16.69 4.83 -4.19
N ALA A 373 16.70 4.79 -5.53
CA ALA A 373 17.91 4.92 -6.35
C ALA A 373 18.34 6.40 -6.54
N GLY A 374 17.42 7.33 -6.36
CA GLY A 374 17.66 8.77 -6.44
C GLY A 374 17.93 9.38 -5.08
N GLU A 375 18.40 10.63 -5.08
CA GLU A 375 18.45 11.42 -3.86
C GLU A 375 17.01 11.76 -3.42
N ARG A 376 16.78 11.77 -2.12
CA ARG A 376 15.53 12.22 -1.52
C ARG A 376 15.32 13.67 -1.97
N VAL A 377 14.36 13.92 -2.88
CA VAL A 377 14.07 15.26 -3.38
C VAL A 377 13.75 16.15 -2.19
N THR A 378 14.73 16.97 -1.81
CA THR A 378 14.53 18.05 -0.85
C THR A 378 13.76 19.14 -1.56
N VAL A 379 12.42 19.12 -1.41
CA VAL A 379 11.63 20.27 -1.83
C VAL A 379 12.12 21.45 -0.99
N GLY A 380 12.94 22.29 -1.62
CA GLY A 380 13.34 23.57 -1.05
C GLY A 380 12.10 24.34 -0.62
N GLY A 381 12.21 25.04 0.51
CA GLY A 381 11.14 25.80 1.14
C GLY A 381 10.54 26.91 0.27
#